data_9e2b5e1e7274ee1ff1fb79c68aaa692c
#
_entry.id   9e2b5e1e7274ee1ff1fb79c68aaa692c
#
_cell.length_a   1.000
_cell.length_b   1.000
_cell.length_c   1.000
_cell.angle_alpha   90.00
_cell.angle_beta   90.00
_cell.angle_gamma   90.00
#
_symmetry.space_group_name_H-M   'P 1'
#
loop_
_entity.id
_entity.type
_entity.pdbx_description
1 polymer ?
#
loop_
_entity_poly.entity_id
_entity_poly.type
_entity_poly.pdbx_seq_one_letter_code
_entity_poly.pdbx_strand_id
1 'polypeptide(L)'
;MPHTPDAPLTLYATARCGYCRRLKRAMDQAGIGYREVDVERDAEAAELVEYINGGYRLVPTLVFADEEVLVNPTVDEVRAQLASMSPTPSVAPGR
;
A
#
# COMPACT_ATOMS: atom_id res chain seq x y z
N MET A 1 -7.97 -3.19 -14.02
CA MET A 1 -8.54 -3.00 -12.70
C MET A 1 -7.46 -2.77 -11.70
N PRO A 2 -7.46 -1.63 -11.16
CA PRO A 2 -6.38 -1.33 -10.23
C PRO A 2 -6.52 -2.00 -8.88
N HIS A 3 -7.71 -2.34 -8.45
CA HIS A 3 -7.79 -3.01 -7.18
C HIS A 3 -8.63 -4.24 -7.22
N THR A 4 -8.16 -5.20 -6.45
CA THR A 4 -8.85 -6.46 -6.26
C THR A 4 -8.78 -6.79 -4.79
N PRO A 5 -9.64 -7.68 -4.32
CA PRO A 5 -9.56 -8.13 -2.94
C PRO A 5 -8.23 -8.81 -2.61
N ASP A 6 -7.56 -9.32 -3.64
CA ASP A 6 -6.32 -10.08 -3.45
C ASP A 6 -5.08 -9.27 -3.71
N ALA A 7 -5.21 -7.94 -3.79
CA ALA A 7 -4.06 -7.10 -4.03
C ALA A 7 -3.03 -7.26 -2.90
N PRO A 8 -1.74 -7.18 -3.23
CA PRO A 8 -0.69 -7.41 -2.22
C PRO A 8 -0.58 -6.30 -1.20
N LEU A 9 -1.22 -5.17 -1.44
CA LEU A 9 -1.18 -4.06 -0.49
C LEU A 9 -2.46 -3.24 -0.58
N THR A 10 -2.73 -2.54 0.52
CA THR A 10 -3.79 -1.55 0.57
C THR A 10 -3.17 -0.17 0.71
N LEU A 11 -3.62 0.75 -0.13
CA LEU A 11 -3.17 2.14 -0.09
C LEU A 11 -4.26 2.98 0.57
N TYR A 12 -3.90 3.57 1.69
CA TYR A 12 -4.79 4.51 2.37
C TYR A 12 -4.40 5.92 1.95
N ALA A 13 -5.35 6.65 1.37
CA ALA A 13 -5.06 7.90 0.69
C ALA A 13 -6.22 8.87 0.83
N THR A 14 -6.01 10.09 0.36
CA THR A 14 -7.09 11.05 0.18
C THR A 14 -7.01 11.61 -1.22
N ALA A 15 -8.15 12.12 -1.71
CA ALA A 15 -8.21 12.64 -3.07
C ALA A 15 -7.37 13.88 -3.26
N ARG A 16 -7.15 14.65 -2.19
CA ARG A 16 -6.42 15.92 -2.30
C ARG A 16 -4.92 15.79 -2.11
N CYS A 17 -4.45 14.63 -1.77
CA CYS A 17 -3.06 14.44 -1.42
C CYS A 17 -2.21 14.31 -2.68
N GLY A 18 -1.33 15.27 -2.91
CA GLY A 18 -0.43 15.24 -4.07
C GLY A 18 0.53 14.07 -4.02
N TYR A 19 1.03 13.76 -2.83
CA TYR A 19 1.91 12.60 -2.67
C TYR A 19 1.17 11.30 -3.01
N CYS A 20 -0.09 11.20 -2.62
CA CYS A 20 -0.90 10.02 -2.93
C CYS A 20 -1.07 9.86 -4.44
N ARG A 21 -1.40 10.95 -5.12
CA ARG A 21 -1.60 10.90 -6.56
C ARG A 21 -0.33 10.52 -7.30
N ARG A 22 0.79 11.09 -6.85
CA ARG A 22 2.08 10.79 -7.47
C ARG A 22 2.45 9.34 -7.30
N LEU A 23 2.26 8.82 -6.08
CA LEU A 23 2.58 7.43 -5.79
C LEU A 23 1.68 6.48 -6.59
N LYS A 24 0.39 6.78 -6.68
CA LYS A 24 -0.53 5.95 -7.46
C LYS A 24 -0.11 5.89 -8.91
N ARG A 25 0.25 7.03 -9.47
CA ARG A 25 0.70 7.06 -10.87
C ARG A 25 1.95 6.21 -11.06
N ALA A 26 2.90 6.34 -10.14
CA ALA A 26 4.13 5.55 -10.24
C ALA A 26 3.87 4.06 -10.11
N MET A 27 2.98 3.67 -9.19
CA MET A 27 2.62 2.26 -9.04
C MET A 27 1.89 1.73 -10.27
N ASP A 28 0.98 2.54 -10.82
CA ASP A 28 0.27 2.14 -12.03
C ASP A 28 1.24 1.92 -13.20
N GLN A 29 2.21 2.81 -13.35
CA GLN A 29 3.20 2.67 -14.41
C GLN A 29 4.10 1.47 -14.19
N ALA A 30 4.33 1.10 -12.95
CA ALA A 30 5.15 -0.06 -12.63
C ALA A 30 4.37 -1.37 -12.65
N GLY A 31 3.07 -1.31 -12.91
CA GLY A 31 2.25 -2.52 -12.95
C GLY A 31 1.96 -3.12 -11.59
N ILE A 32 2.05 -2.32 -10.53
CA ILE A 32 1.81 -2.79 -9.17
C ILE A 32 0.32 -2.68 -8.85
N GLY A 33 -0.28 -3.82 -8.49
CA GLY A 33 -1.68 -3.84 -8.06
C GLY A 33 -1.81 -3.40 -6.62
N TYR A 34 -2.91 -2.72 -6.31
CA TYR A 34 -3.18 -2.29 -4.95
C TYR A 34 -4.68 -2.07 -4.78
N ARG A 35 -5.11 -2.13 -3.53
CA ARG A 35 -6.46 -1.75 -3.17
C ARG A 35 -6.40 -0.35 -2.57
N GLU A 36 -7.25 0.53 -3.06
CA GLU A 36 -7.24 1.92 -2.58
C GLU A 36 -8.41 2.17 -1.65
N VAL A 37 -8.14 2.81 -0.52
CA VAL A 37 -9.16 3.20 0.45
C VAL A 37 -9.02 4.69 0.72
N ASP A 38 -10.12 5.43 0.54
CA ASP A 38 -10.15 6.87 0.79
C ASP A 38 -10.53 7.10 2.26
N VAL A 39 -9.55 7.56 3.04
CA VAL A 39 -9.76 7.71 4.48
C VAL A 39 -10.70 8.87 4.82
N GLU A 40 -10.97 9.75 3.86
CA GLU A 40 -11.95 10.81 4.10
C GLU A 40 -13.38 10.30 3.98
N ARG A 41 -13.56 9.14 3.35
CA ARG A 41 -14.87 8.55 3.16
C ARG A 41 -15.11 7.30 3.97
N ASP A 42 -14.11 6.88 4.73
CA ASP A 42 -14.18 5.62 5.47
C ASP A 42 -13.60 5.88 6.86
N ALA A 43 -14.50 6.09 7.82
CA ALA A 43 -14.09 6.45 9.18
C ALA A 43 -13.28 5.34 9.84
N GLU A 44 -13.63 4.09 9.57
CA GLU A 44 -12.88 2.99 10.16
C GLU A 44 -11.46 2.93 9.61
N ALA A 45 -11.32 3.20 8.32
CA ALA A 45 -10.00 3.25 7.70
C ALA A 45 -9.18 4.39 8.28
N ALA A 46 -9.81 5.54 8.50
CA ALA A 46 -9.11 6.67 9.10
C ALA A 46 -8.61 6.33 10.49
N GLU A 47 -9.44 5.64 11.28
CA GLU A 47 -9.03 5.22 12.61
C GLU A 47 -7.88 4.23 12.57
N LEU A 48 -7.91 3.32 11.61
CA LEU A 48 -6.83 2.35 11.46
C LEU A 48 -5.52 3.05 11.14
N VAL A 49 -5.55 4.01 10.21
CA VAL A 49 -4.36 4.76 9.84
C VAL A 49 -3.81 5.52 11.04
N GLU A 50 -4.69 6.14 11.83
CA GLU A 50 -4.28 6.85 13.02
C GLU A 50 -3.66 5.90 14.05
N TYR A 51 -4.28 4.73 14.21
CA TYR A 51 -3.76 3.74 15.15
C TYR A 51 -2.35 3.28 14.74
N ILE A 52 -2.18 3.00 13.46
CA ILE A 52 -0.89 2.55 12.94
C ILE A 52 0.19 3.61 13.14
N ASN A 53 -0.18 4.88 13.02
CA ASN A 53 0.79 5.98 12.99
C ASN A 53 0.84 6.77 14.29
N GLY A 54 0.44 6.15 15.39
CA GLY A 54 0.59 6.77 16.70
C GLY A 54 -0.33 7.95 16.93
N GLY A 55 -1.48 7.95 16.28
CA GLY A 55 -2.48 9.01 16.45
C GLY A 55 -2.58 9.97 15.29
N TYR A 56 -1.75 9.80 14.27
CA TYR A 56 -1.73 10.73 13.14
C TYR A 56 -2.33 10.10 11.89
N ARG A 57 -3.11 10.90 11.17
CA ARG A 57 -3.71 10.45 9.92
C ARG A 57 -2.75 10.76 8.78
N LEU A 58 -1.73 9.93 8.64
CA LEU A 58 -0.71 10.13 7.62
C LEU A 58 -1.10 9.43 6.33
N VAL A 59 -1.06 10.12 5.23
CA VAL A 59 -1.31 9.54 3.91
C VAL A 59 -0.22 10.00 2.96
N PRO A 60 0.18 9.18 2.02
CA PRO A 60 -0.25 7.79 1.81
C PRO A 60 0.36 6.84 2.85
N THR A 61 -0.46 5.95 3.38
CA THR A 61 0.00 4.85 4.24
C THR A 61 -0.33 3.56 3.49
N LEU A 62 0.67 2.70 3.34
CA LEU A 62 0.51 1.42 2.67
C LEU A 62 0.63 0.30 3.68
N VAL A 63 -0.34 -0.61 3.67
CA VAL A 63 -0.28 -1.80 4.51
C VAL A 63 -0.23 -3.00 3.58
N PHE A 64 0.82 -3.78 3.72
CA PHE A 64 1.07 -4.91 2.84
C PHE A 64 0.45 -6.18 3.42
N ALA A 65 0.34 -7.20 2.58
CA ALA A 65 -0.30 -8.45 2.97
C ALA A 65 0.42 -9.13 4.13
N ASP A 66 1.70 -8.87 4.31
CA ASP A 66 2.48 -9.40 5.44
C ASP A 66 2.42 -8.49 6.65
N GLU A 67 1.55 -7.47 6.62
CA GLU A 67 1.32 -6.49 7.67
C GLU A 67 2.43 -5.45 7.84
N GLU A 68 3.41 -5.45 6.95
CA GLU A 68 4.38 -4.35 6.94
C GLU A 68 3.70 -3.06 6.50
N VAL A 69 4.21 -1.95 7.03
CA VAL A 69 3.64 -0.62 6.78
C VAL A 69 4.73 0.28 6.23
N LEU A 70 4.40 1.00 5.16
CA LEU A 70 5.26 2.07 4.65
C LEU A 70 4.44 3.35 4.59
N VAL A 71 5.05 4.45 5.00
CA VAL A 71 4.40 5.76 4.95
C VAL A 71 5.13 6.63 3.95
N ASN A 72 4.38 7.12 2.97
CA ASN A 72 4.89 7.98 1.90
C ASN A 72 6.15 7.40 1.25
N PRO A 73 6.09 6.14 0.79
CA PRO A 73 7.26 5.51 0.19
C PRO A 73 7.46 5.95 -1.24
N THR A 74 8.67 5.72 -1.75
CA THR A 74 8.91 5.77 -3.19
C THR A 74 8.43 4.47 -3.81
N VAL A 75 8.24 4.48 -5.14
CA VAL A 75 7.83 3.26 -5.83
C VAL A 75 8.92 2.19 -5.71
N ASP A 76 10.19 2.59 -5.63
CA ASP A 76 11.26 1.63 -5.45
C ASP A 76 11.18 0.94 -4.09
N GLU A 77 10.80 1.69 -3.06
CA GLU A 77 10.59 1.10 -1.74
C GLU A 77 9.42 0.13 -1.75
N VAL A 78 8.35 0.46 -2.49
CA VAL A 78 7.22 -0.44 -2.63
C VAL A 78 7.65 -1.73 -3.33
N ARG A 79 8.44 -1.61 -4.40
CA ARG A 79 8.93 -2.80 -5.10
C ARG A 79 9.80 -3.67 -4.21
N ALA A 80 10.66 -3.04 -3.41
CA ALA A 80 11.53 -3.79 -2.51
C ALA A 80 10.72 -4.56 -1.49
N GLN A 81 9.68 -3.93 -0.95
CA GLN A 81 8.81 -4.61 0.01
C GLN A 81 8.08 -5.78 -0.64
N LEU A 82 7.55 -5.56 -1.84
CA LEU A 82 6.86 -6.64 -2.55
C LEU A 82 7.79 -7.80 -2.86
N ALA A 83 9.03 -7.49 -3.22
CA ALA A 83 10.01 -8.54 -3.51
C ALA A 83 10.32 -9.35 -2.27
N SER A 84 10.37 -8.71 -1.11
CA SER A 84 10.66 -9.42 0.13
C SER A 84 9.51 -10.32 0.57
N MET A 85 8.29 -10.01 0.15
CA MET A 85 7.10 -10.82 0.46
C MET A 85 6.93 -11.98 -0.49
N SER A 86 7.51 -11.88 -1.66
CA SER A 86 7.22 -12.79 -2.72
C SER A 86 7.68 -14.18 -2.31
N PRO A 87 6.82 -15.11 -2.29
CA PRO A 87 7.22 -16.42 -1.92
C PRO A 87 7.96 -17.00 -3.04
N THR A 88 8.28 -17.17 -3.41
CA THR A 88 8.72 -17.70 -4.40
C THR A 88 8.57 -18.93 -4.42
N PRO A 89 7.97 -19.11 -4.51
CA PRO A 89 7.52 -19.98 -4.29
C PRO A 89 7.98 -21.06 -4.22
N SER A 90 7.81 -20.86 -4.25
CA SER A 90 7.98 -21.44 -4.20
C SER A 90 8.78 -22.16 -4.43
N VAL A 91 9.14 -22.07 -4.45
CA VAL A 91 9.82 -22.42 -4.58
C VAL A 91 10.50 -23.13 -4.34
N ALA A 92 10.64 -23.32 -4.47
CA ALA A 92 11.15 -23.74 -4.31
C ALA A 92 11.77 -24.25 -3.94
N PRO A 93 11.90 -24.58 -3.79
CA PRO A 93 12.35 -24.99 -3.45
C PRO A 93 13.06 -25.67 -3.31
N GLY A 94 13.06 -25.81 -3.50
CA GLY A 94 13.41 -26.16 -3.31
C GLY A 94 14.04 -26.47 -3.38
N ARG A 95 14.09 -26.43 -3.38
CA ARG A 95 14.62 -26.39 -3.22
C ARG A 95 14.95 -26.91 -2.74
#